data_cae256d44237550668595cf9b8504d1b
#
_entry.id   cae256d44237550668595cf9b8504d1b
#
_cell.length_a   1.000
_cell.length_b   1.000
_cell.length_c   1.000
_cell.angle_alpha   90.00
_cell.angle_beta   90.00
_cell.angle_gamma   90.00
#
_symmetry.space_group_name_H-M   'P 1'
#
loop_
_entity.id
_entity.type
_entity.pdbx_description
1 polymer ?
#
loop_
_entity_poly.entity_id
_entity_poly.type
_entity_poly.pdbx_seq_one_letter_code
_entity_poly.pdbx_strand_id
1 'polypeptide(L)'
;MSFQSEQYGKYLLRLADPADNEGIRRIFERGSFAGGMNVQFLRGEKPLESFEADGDSAHILVAEDTKENRLIAVGGAVVRTEYLGGVPSKCAYLTGLKIHHDYRGRLTFIQRAYGIMGELVSDCAATYTTILDGNTGVIKMLEKRRKNMPEYRYLGHYTTFCLGRGKSLMKLEKNRTDGFETLIQRHFSQKSLTPCNTDYEGFGKKDFYCVRDNRGQIAACCFIGDQSWTKYYKMCSYTGVYKLVSHLPTGLLGYPSFPKSGEIIRSGVISYLYVRDNDAALCRRFLLSAAHESGFPLLLWGGFDGDPLCTAVGSLRTVKYGSRLYEVLWNGNTDSRIIGATGVEAALL
;
A
#
# COMPACT_ATOMS: atom_id res chain seq x y z
N MET A 1 -6.05 -3.38 29.27
CA MET A 1 -4.68 -3.88 29.61
C MET A 1 -3.87 -3.83 28.34
N SER A 2 -2.69 -3.22 28.34
CA SER A 2 -1.82 -3.22 27.15
C SER A 2 -1.12 -4.59 27.08
N PHE A 3 -1.29 -5.29 25.94
CA PHE A 3 -0.51 -6.49 25.66
C PHE A 3 0.98 -6.14 25.66
N GLN A 4 1.80 -6.93 26.34
CA GLN A 4 3.25 -6.76 26.36
C GLN A 4 3.95 -7.95 25.68
N SER A 5 3.76 -9.16 26.21
CA SER A 5 4.35 -10.36 25.65
C SER A 5 3.62 -11.62 26.13
N GLU A 6 3.76 -12.70 25.35
CA GLU A 6 3.20 -14.02 25.70
C GLU A 6 4.13 -15.13 25.20
N GLN A 7 4.47 -16.05 26.09
CA GLN A 7 5.28 -17.23 25.75
C GLN A 7 4.38 -18.34 25.19
N TYR A 8 4.73 -18.86 24.02
CA TYR A 8 4.04 -19.97 23.36
C TYR A 8 5.02 -21.09 23.00
N GLY A 9 5.23 -21.99 23.92
CA GLY A 9 6.28 -23.00 23.80
C GLY A 9 7.67 -22.40 23.75
N LYS A 10 8.39 -22.62 22.65
CA LYS A 10 9.71 -21.99 22.42
C LYS A 10 9.60 -20.62 21.72
N TYR A 11 8.40 -20.14 21.44
CA TYR A 11 8.18 -18.89 20.76
C TYR A 11 7.71 -17.82 21.74
N LEU A 12 8.31 -16.64 21.65
CA LEU A 12 7.87 -15.45 22.37
C LEU A 12 7.16 -14.52 21.40
N LEU A 13 5.88 -14.24 21.66
CA LEU A 13 5.11 -13.21 20.96
C LEU A 13 5.16 -11.93 21.77
N ARG A 14 5.54 -10.82 21.16
CA ARG A 14 5.61 -9.52 21.81
C ARG A 14 5.43 -8.37 20.83
N LEU A 15 5.14 -7.20 21.35
CA LEU A 15 5.29 -5.99 20.55
C LEU A 15 6.77 -5.78 20.22
N ALA A 16 7.00 -5.27 19.01
CA ALA A 16 8.34 -4.93 18.58
C ALA A 16 8.82 -3.65 19.26
N ASP A 17 10.11 -3.56 19.49
CA ASP A 17 10.80 -2.38 19.99
C ASP A 17 11.92 -1.94 19.02
N PRO A 18 12.55 -0.78 19.21
CA PRO A 18 13.58 -0.27 18.29
C PRO A 18 14.77 -1.22 18.07
N ALA A 19 15.09 -2.11 19.02
CA ALA A 19 16.17 -3.08 18.87
C ALA A 19 15.84 -4.16 17.81
N ASP A 20 14.56 -4.34 17.50
CA ASP A 20 14.09 -5.33 16.51
C ASP A 20 14.29 -4.87 15.06
N ASN A 21 14.59 -3.61 14.82
CA ASN A 21 14.68 -3.06 13.46
C ASN A 21 15.56 -3.90 12.53
N GLU A 22 16.73 -4.32 13.00
CA GLU A 22 17.64 -5.15 12.20
C GLU A 22 17.05 -6.54 11.92
N GLY A 23 16.45 -7.18 12.93
CA GLY A 23 15.80 -8.48 12.79
C GLY A 23 14.62 -8.44 11.81
N ILE A 24 13.78 -7.42 11.91
CA ILE A 24 12.65 -7.18 11.01
C ILE A 24 13.17 -6.94 9.59
N ARG A 25 14.18 -6.08 9.40
CA ARG A 25 14.80 -5.83 8.11
C ARG A 25 15.28 -7.11 7.45
N ARG A 26 16.00 -7.97 8.20
CA ARG A 26 16.47 -9.29 7.71
C ARG A 26 15.32 -10.20 7.25
N ILE A 27 14.16 -10.15 7.93
CA ILE A 27 12.96 -10.89 7.51
C ILE A 27 12.41 -10.32 6.20
N PHE A 28 12.39 -8.98 6.03
CA PHE A 28 11.93 -8.34 4.79
C PHE A 28 12.88 -8.56 3.61
N GLU A 29 14.18 -8.61 3.84
CA GLU A 29 15.20 -8.87 2.82
C GLU A 29 15.16 -10.31 2.27
N ARG A 30 14.48 -11.22 2.95
CA ARG A 30 14.35 -12.62 2.52
C ARG A 30 13.05 -12.85 1.78
N GLY A 31 13.14 -13.12 0.49
CA GLY A 31 12.02 -13.44 -0.40
C GLY A 31 11.56 -12.27 -1.24
N SER A 32 11.16 -12.57 -2.45
CA SER A 32 10.61 -11.66 -3.44
C SER A 32 9.20 -12.08 -3.81
N PHE A 33 8.42 -11.15 -4.35
CA PHE A 33 7.18 -11.49 -5.01
C PHE A 33 7.49 -12.16 -6.34
N ALA A 34 7.08 -13.41 -6.47
CA ALA A 34 7.32 -14.20 -7.67
C ALA A 34 6.34 -13.79 -8.79
N GLY A 35 6.86 -13.65 -10.01
CA GLY A 35 6.09 -13.29 -11.20
C GLY A 35 7.01 -13.16 -12.42
N GLY A 36 6.53 -12.52 -13.47
CA GLY A 36 7.38 -12.16 -14.62
C GLY A 36 8.51 -11.19 -14.23
N MET A 37 8.26 -10.38 -13.21
CA MET A 37 9.21 -9.51 -12.51
C MET A 37 9.26 -9.93 -11.06
N ASN A 38 10.41 -10.42 -10.60
CA ASN A 38 10.62 -10.74 -9.19
C ASN A 38 11.10 -9.48 -8.48
N VAL A 39 10.24 -8.91 -7.66
CA VAL A 39 10.48 -7.66 -6.95
C VAL A 39 10.48 -7.94 -5.45
N GLN A 40 11.41 -7.36 -4.73
CA GLN A 40 11.47 -7.37 -3.29
C GLN A 40 10.94 -6.04 -2.76
N PHE A 41 9.98 -6.11 -1.85
CA PHE A 41 9.48 -4.97 -1.10
C PHE A 41 10.28 -4.85 0.20
N LEU A 42 10.80 -3.68 0.46
CA LEU A 42 11.62 -3.38 1.62
C LEU A 42 11.05 -2.15 2.34
N ARG A 43 11.09 -2.20 3.66
CA ARG A 43 10.87 -1.03 4.50
C ARG A 43 12.23 -0.48 4.91
N GLY A 44 12.39 0.83 4.95
CA GLY A 44 13.63 1.56 5.17
C GLY A 44 14.64 0.94 6.15
N GLU A 45 15.65 1.65 6.51
CA GLU A 45 16.68 1.16 7.47
C GLU A 45 16.08 0.88 8.85
N LYS A 46 15.03 1.62 9.22
CA LYS A 46 14.28 1.48 10.46
C LYS A 46 12.84 1.10 10.18
N PRO A 47 12.53 -0.20 10.01
CA PRO A 47 11.21 -0.67 9.66
C PRO A 47 10.09 -0.22 10.61
N LEU A 48 10.33 -0.10 11.91
CA LEU A 48 9.31 0.35 12.86
C LEU A 48 8.91 1.80 12.59
N GLU A 49 9.86 2.71 12.43
CA GLU A 49 9.58 4.11 12.06
C GLU A 49 8.85 4.19 10.71
N SER A 50 9.19 3.29 9.77
CA SER A 50 8.48 3.19 8.49
C SER A 50 7.01 2.75 8.63
N PHE A 51 6.68 1.90 9.61
CA PHE A 51 5.28 1.55 9.90
C PHE A 51 4.55 2.71 10.57
N GLU A 52 5.18 3.37 11.53
CA GLU A 52 4.62 4.53 12.24
C GLU A 52 4.34 5.70 11.29
N ALA A 53 5.21 5.91 10.30
CA ALA A 53 5.04 6.92 9.26
C ALA A 53 3.75 6.77 8.44
N ASP A 54 3.18 5.57 8.39
CA ASP A 54 2.00 5.26 7.57
C ASP A 54 0.67 5.63 8.25
N GLY A 55 0.66 6.09 9.51
CA GLY A 55 -0.60 6.37 10.21
C GLY A 55 -0.45 7.13 11.53
N ASP A 56 -1.51 7.14 12.32
CA ASP A 56 -1.57 7.79 13.64
C ASP A 56 -0.81 6.96 14.70
N SER A 57 -0.79 5.63 14.53
CA SER A 57 -0.01 4.68 15.34
C SER A 57 0.18 3.36 14.62
N ALA A 58 1.14 2.56 15.08
CA ALA A 58 1.38 1.21 14.58
C ALA A 58 1.53 0.20 15.74
N HIS A 59 0.91 -0.96 15.57
CA HIS A 59 1.05 -2.10 16.48
C HIS A 59 1.77 -3.22 15.74
N ILE A 60 3.06 -3.37 15.97
CA ILE A 60 3.88 -4.37 15.29
C ILE A 60 4.17 -5.52 16.24
N LEU A 61 3.69 -6.71 15.90
CA LEU A 61 3.98 -7.96 16.59
C LEU A 61 5.18 -8.65 15.95
N VAL A 62 6.06 -9.14 16.78
CA VAL A 62 7.14 -10.03 16.39
C VAL A 62 7.00 -11.37 17.11
N ALA A 63 7.48 -12.42 16.45
CA ALA A 63 7.67 -13.71 17.06
C ALA A 63 9.15 -14.05 17.07
N GLU A 64 9.67 -14.46 18.21
CA GLU A 64 11.06 -14.84 18.44
C GLU A 64 11.15 -16.32 18.77
N ASP A 65 12.08 -17.04 18.16
CA ASP A 65 12.50 -18.36 18.63
C ASP A 65 13.53 -18.17 19.74
N THR A 66 13.12 -18.38 20.98
CA THR A 66 13.97 -18.14 22.16
C THR A 66 15.16 -19.10 22.28
N LYS A 67 15.12 -20.25 21.60
CA LYS A 67 16.25 -21.18 21.53
C LYS A 67 17.32 -20.73 20.55
N GLU A 68 16.88 -20.17 19.43
CA GLU A 68 17.76 -19.67 18.36
C GLU A 68 18.10 -18.19 18.53
N ASN A 69 17.49 -17.52 19.52
CA ASN A 69 17.62 -16.08 19.80
C ASN A 69 17.48 -15.23 18.53
N ARG A 70 16.41 -15.45 17.78
CA ARG A 70 16.16 -14.72 16.53
C ARG A 70 14.69 -14.49 16.24
N LEU A 71 14.39 -13.38 15.57
CA LEU A 71 13.06 -13.12 15.04
C LEU A 71 12.73 -14.08 13.88
N ILE A 72 11.53 -14.66 13.92
CA ILE A 72 11.04 -15.63 12.95
C ILE A 72 9.80 -15.16 12.20
N ALA A 73 9.08 -14.20 12.73
CA ALA A 73 7.93 -13.61 12.08
C ALA A 73 7.74 -12.16 12.52
N VAL A 74 7.12 -11.39 11.67
CA VAL A 74 6.65 -10.03 11.91
C VAL A 74 5.30 -9.84 11.24
N GLY A 75 4.45 -9.02 11.81
CA GLY A 75 3.18 -8.58 11.23
C GLY A 75 2.57 -7.51 12.11
N GLY A 76 1.72 -6.67 11.57
CA GLY A 76 1.17 -5.59 12.36
C GLY A 76 -0.06 -4.94 11.77
N ALA A 77 -0.52 -3.92 12.49
CA ALA A 77 -1.58 -3.03 12.09
C ALA A 77 -1.09 -1.59 12.16
N VAL A 78 -1.36 -0.83 11.13
CA VAL A 78 -1.25 0.63 11.13
C VAL A 78 -2.64 1.20 11.33
N VAL A 79 -2.79 2.04 12.32
CA VAL A 79 -4.06 2.69 12.67
C VAL A 79 -4.08 4.08 12.06
N ARG A 80 -5.16 4.42 11.36
CA ARG A 80 -5.37 5.70 10.68
C ARG A 80 -6.79 6.20 10.90
N THR A 81 -6.94 7.51 10.84
CA THR A 81 -8.26 8.14 10.70
C THR A 81 -8.61 8.19 9.21
N GLU A 82 -9.63 7.43 8.82
CA GLU A 82 -10.10 7.31 7.43
C GLU A 82 -11.60 7.55 7.34
N TYR A 83 -12.11 7.95 6.18
CA TYR A 83 -13.54 8.11 5.99
C TYR A 83 -14.22 6.74 5.87
N LEU A 84 -15.33 6.55 6.60
CA LEU A 84 -16.28 5.46 6.41
C LEU A 84 -17.68 6.07 6.20
N GLY A 85 -18.23 5.93 4.99
CA GLY A 85 -19.51 6.55 4.67
C GLY A 85 -19.54 8.06 4.88
N GLY A 86 -18.46 8.77 4.60
CA GLY A 86 -18.33 10.21 4.79
C GLY A 86 -17.93 10.66 6.19
N VAL A 87 -17.80 9.76 7.16
CA VAL A 87 -17.50 10.07 8.58
C VAL A 87 -16.06 9.67 8.90
N PRO A 88 -15.22 10.59 9.43
CA PRO A 88 -13.91 10.25 9.95
C PRO A 88 -13.99 9.16 11.01
N SER A 89 -13.28 8.07 10.83
CA SER A 89 -13.35 6.89 11.68
C SER A 89 -11.98 6.27 11.85
N LYS A 90 -11.71 5.73 13.03
CA LYS A 90 -10.47 5.02 13.32
C LYS A 90 -10.49 3.66 12.62
N CYS A 91 -9.57 3.42 11.70
CA CYS A 91 -9.44 2.20 10.93
C CYS A 91 -8.07 1.57 11.12
N ALA A 92 -7.99 0.25 11.01
CA ALA A 92 -6.73 -0.49 11.08
C ALA A 92 -6.41 -1.18 9.76
N TYR A 93 -5.23 -0.94 9.22
CA TYR A 93 -4.70 -1.65 8.06
C TYR A 93 -3.71 -2.73 8.50
N LEU A 94 -4.08 -4.02 8.33
CA LEU A 94 -3.17 -5.12 8.61
C LEU A 94 -2.12 -5.24 7.52
N THR A 95 -0.86 -5.18 7.91
CA THR A 95 0.26 -5.12 6.99
C THR A 95 1.49 -5.87 7.50
N GLY A 96 2.45 -6.07 6.62
CA GLY A 96 3.80 -6.52 6.98
C GLY A 96 3.91 -7.99 7.42
N LEU A 97 2.85 -8.79 7.30
CA LEU A 97 2.93 -10.20 7.70
C LEU A 97 3.96 -10.96 6.88
N LYS A 98 5.06 -11.32 7.53
CA LYS A 98 6.15 -12.08 6.92
C LYS A 98 6.71 -13.09 7.91
N ILE A 99 6.95 -14.31 7.40
CA ILE A 99 7.44 -15.43 8.19
C ILE A 99 8.74 -15.92 7.59
N HIS A 100 9.74 -16.13 8.44
CA HIS A 100 11.02 -16.70 8.02
C HIS A 100 10.80 -18.06 7.34
N HIS A 101 11.51 -18.31 6.24
CA HIS A 101 11.24 -19.45 5.35
C HIS A 101 11.33 -20.81 6.06
N ASP A 102 12.24 -21.00 7.01
CA ASP A 102 12.41 -22.25 7.78
C ASP A 102 11.22 -22.56 8.70
N TYR A 103 10.38 -21.57 9.00
CA TYR A 103 9.25 -21.67 9.92
C TYR A 103 7.91 -21.66 9.23
N ARG A 104 7.86 -21.55 7.91
CA ARG A 104 6.60 -21.59 7.14
C ARG A 104 5.88 -22.90 7.34
N GLY A 105 4.58 -22.84 7.64
CA GLY A 105 3.73 -24.01 7.89
C GLY A 105 3.92 -24.68 9.24
N ARG A 106 4.82 -24.20 10.10
CA ARG A 106 5.11 -24.79 11.42
C ARG A 106 4.65 -23.91 12.60
N LEU A 107 3.97 -22.80 12.33
CA LEU A 107 3.61 -21.84 13.37
C LEU A 107 2.28 -22.20 14.02
N THR A 108 2.33 -22.77 15.19
CA THR A 108 1.16 -23.10 16.02
C THR A 108 0.57 -21.86 16.71
N PHE A 109 1.34 -20.77 16.80
CA PHE A 109 0.95 -19.53 17.48
C PHE A 109 0.21 -18.53 16.58
N ILE A 110 0.08 -18.77 15.27
CA ILE A 110 -0.54 -17.83 14.33
C ILE A 110 -1.95 -17.40 14.78
N GLN A 111 -2.75 -18.34 15.24
CA GLN A 111 -4.10 -18.05 15.74
C GLN A 111 -4.04 -17.10 16.96
N ARG A 112 -3.07 -17.33 17.85
CA ARG A 112 -2.90 -16.47 19.02
C ARG A 112 -2.41 -15.07 18.62
N ALA A 113 -1.48 -14.96 17.68
CA ALA A 113 -1.02 -13.68 17.15
C ALA A 113 -2.17 -12.87 16.52
N TYR A 114 -3.07 -13.53 15.79
CA TYR A 114 -4.29 -12.89 15.29
C TYR A 114 -5.24 -12.47 16.42
N GLY A 115 -5.39 -13.30 17.47
CA GLY A 115 -6.19 -12.93 18.65
C GLY A 115 -5.66 -11.67 19.32
N ILE A 116 -4.35 -11.60 19.57
CA ILE A 116 -3.68 -10.42 20.12
C ILE A 116 -3.89 -9.20 19.23
N MET A 117 -3.73 -9.36 17.91
CA MET A 117 -3.96 -8.26 16.98
C MET A 117 -5.40 -7.76 17.03
N GLY A 118 -6.39 -8.66 17.12
CA GLY A 118 -7.79 -8.30 17.29
C GLY A 118 -8.07 -7.51 18.57
N GLU A 119 -7.38 -7.85 19.67
CA GLU A 119 -7.46 -7.09 20.92
C GLU A 119 -6.86 -5.68 20.76
N LEU A 120 -5.69 -5.57 20.07
CA LEU A 120 -4.99 -4.29 19.85
C LEU A 120 -5.76 -3.30 18.97
N VAL A 121 -6.57 -3.81 18.04
CA VAL A 121 -7.35 -2.97 17.11
C VAL A 121 -8.84 -2.99 17.42
N SER A 122 -9.22 -3.43 18.62
CA SER A 122 -10.63 -3.61 19.01
C SER A 122 -11.46 -2.33 19.07
N ASP A 123 -10.81 -1.18 19.20
CA ASP A 123 -11.44 0.15 19.18
C ASP A 123 -11.51 0.76 17.75
N CYS A 124 -11.00 0.06 16.74
CA CYS A 124 -11.11 0.50 15.35
C CYS A 124 -12.50 0.18 14.79
N ALA A 125 -13.08 1.13 14.07
CA ALA A 125 -14.37 0.98 13.42
C ALA A 125 -14.35 -0.07 12.29
N ALA A 126 -13.23 -0.19 11.59
CA ALA A 126 -13.01 -1.19 10.55
C ALA A 126 -11.56 -1.66 10.55
N THR A 127 -11.37 -2.93 10.17
CA THR A 127 -10.03 -3.50 9.92
C THR A 127 -9.99 -4.04 8.49
N TYR A 128 -8.92 -3.77 7.77
CA TYR A 128 -8.78 -4.21 6.39
C TYR A 128 -7.35 -4.58 6.03
N THR A 129 -7.17 -5.23 4.89
CA THR A 129 -5.85 -5.59 4.35
C THR A 129 -5.89 -5.73 2.84
N THR A 130 -4.73 -5.62 2.20
CA THR A 130 -4.55 -5.95 0.79
C THR A 130 -3.60 -7.13 0.64
N ILE A 131 -3.91 -8.04 -0.30
CA ILE A 131 -3.10 -9.22 -0.57
C ILE A 131 -2.84 -9.30 -2.07
N LEU A 132 -1.57 -9.30 -2.48
CA LEU A 132 -1.18 -9.44 -3.87
C LEU A 132 -1.78 -10.70 -4.50
N ASP A 133 -2.31 -10.61 -5.72
CA ASP A 133 -2.93 -11.72 -6.45
C ASP A 133 -1.99 -12.92 -6.60
N GLY A 134 -0.70 -12.67 -6.78
CA GLY A 134 0.33 -13.71 -6.86
C GLY A 134 0.53 -14.49 -5.57
N ASN A 135 0.04 -14.00 -4.42
CA ASN A 135 0.17 -14.68 -3.12
C ASN A 135 -0.96 -15.68 -2.88
N THR A 136 -1.17 -16.60 -3.84
CA THR A 136 -2.28 -17.56 -3.84
C THR A 136 -2.30 -18.47 -2.61
N GLY A 137 -1.14 -18.75 -2.03
CA GLY A 137 -1.03 -19.56 -0.81
C GLY A 137 -1.66 -18.87 0.41
N VAL A 138 -1.36 -17.59 0.60
CA VAL A 138 -1.92 -16.75 1.67
C VAL A 138 -3.42 -16.55 1.44
N ILE A 139 -3.83 -16.20 0.22
CA ILE A 139 -5.24 -16.05 -0.14
C ILE A 139 -6.03 -17.29 0.25
N LYS A 140 -5.61 -18.48 -0.21
CA LYS A 140 -6.26 -19.76 0.13
C LYS A 140 -6.28 -20.06 1.63
N MET A 141 -5.25 -19.62 2.37
CA MET A 141 -5.17 -19.81 3.81
C MET A 141 -6.18 -18.93 4.54
N LEU A 142 -6.32 -17.68 4.14
CA LEU A 142 -7.15 -16.67 4.82
C LEU A 142 -8.62 -16.76 4.43
N GLU A 143 -8.94 -17.11 3.20
CA GLU A 143 -10.33 -17.34 2.76
C GLU A 143 -10.95 -18.61 3.38
N LYS A 144 -10.13 -19.53 3.91
CA LYS A 144 -10.63 -20.67 4.68
C LYS A 144 -11.00 -20.24 6.08
N ARG A 145 -12.30 -20.24 6.39
CA ARG A 145 -12.78 -20.05 7.76
C ARG A 145 -12.12 -21.06 8.69
N ARG A 146 -11.39 -20.59 9.67
CA ARG A 146 -10.74 -21.41 10.70
C ARG A 146 -11.18 -20.92 12.07
N LYS A 147 -11.39 -21.87 12.99
CA LYS A 147 -11.66 -21.52 14.38
C LYS A 147 -10.56 -20.62 14.94
N ASN A 148 -10.92 -19.57 15.67
CA ASN A 148 -10.02 -18.58 16.28
C ASN A 148 -9.17 -17.78 15.28
N MET A 149 -9.64 -17.65 14.04
CA MET A 149 -9.08 -16.73 13.02
C MET A 149 -10.16 -15.73 12.63
N PRO A 150 -9.80 -14.49 12.28
CA PRO A 150 -10.77 -13.54 11.74
C PRO A 150 -11.30 -14.03 10.39
N GLU A 151 -12.49 -13.57 10.04
CA GLU A 151 -13.05 -13.76 8.70
C GLU A 151 -12.50 -12.71 7.75
N TYR A 152 -12.07 -13.12 6.57
CA TYR A 152 -11.62 -12.25 5.49
C TYR A 152 -12.74 -12.12 4.46
N ARG A 153 -13.42 -10.98 4.46
CA ARG A 153 -14.47 -10.66 3.50
C ARG A 153 -13.87 -9.92 2.32
N TYR A 154 -13.93 -10.53 1.15
CA TYR A 154 -13.48 -9.89 -0.09
C TYR A 154 -14.36 -8.70 -0.43
N LEU A 155 -13.73 -7.53 -0.61
CA LEU A 155 -14.40 -6.28 -0.97
C LEU A 155 -14.29 -5.97 -2.47
N GLY A 156 -13.20 -6.39 -3.12
CA GLY A 156 -12.95 -6.14 -4.52
C GLY A 156 -11.47 -6.16 -4.87
N HIS A 157 -11.19 -5.91 -6.13
CA HIS A 157 -9.83 -5.91 -6.66
C HIS A 157 -9.25 -4.50 -6.68
N TYR A 158 -7.98 -4.37 -6.36
CA TYR A 158 -7.21 -3.14 -6.37
C TYR A 158 -6.05 -3.27 -7.34
N THR A 159 -6.03 -2.42 -8.35
CA THR A 159 -4.99 -2.43 -9.39
C THR A 159 -4.00 -1.31 -9.17
N THR A 160 -2.71 -1.64 -9.08
CA THR A 160 -1.62 -0.66 -9.11
C THR A 160 -1.08 -0.53 -10.54
N PHE A 161 -1.08 0.69 -11.05
CA PHE A 161 -0.59 1.07 -12.36
C PHE A 161 0.80 1.70 -12.22
N CYS A 162 1.75 1.18 -12.96
CA CYS A 162 3.10 1.69 -13.06
C CYS A 162 3.23 2.50 -14.35
N LEU A 163 3.33 3.82 -14.23
CA LEU A 163 3.45 4.74 -15.36
C LEU A 163 4.93 5.08 -15.58
N GLY A 164 5.35 5.09 -16.81
CA GLY A 164 6.69 5.53 -17.21
C GLY A 164 6.82 7.06 -17.21
N ARG A 165 8.00 7.52 -17.61
CA ARG A 165 8.29 8.94 -17.79
C ARG A 165 7.31 9.58 -18.78
N GLY A 166 6.63 10.64 -18.35
CA GLY A 166 5.63 11.33 -19.14
C GLY A 166 6.19 12.29 -20.18
N LYS A 167 5.27 13.11 -20.71
CA LYS A 167 5.56 14.21 -21.66
C LYS A 167 4.80 15.44 -21.20
N SER A 168 5.37 16.62 -21.36
CA SER A 168 4.69 17.88 -21.09
C SER A 168 3.63 18.11 -22.16
N LEU A 169 2.36 17.92 -21.82
CA LEU A 169 1.20 18.10 -22.70
C LEU A 169 0.32 19.27 -22.25
N MET A 170 0.54 19.78 -21.06
CA MET A 170 -0.13 20.95 -20.51
C MET A 170 0.70 21.55 -19.38
N LYS A 171 0.53 22.86 -19.16
CA LYS A 171 1.16 23.54 -18.02
C LYS A 171 0.45 23.15 -16.74
N LEU A 172 1.19 22.78 -15.71
CA LEU A 172 0.69 22.49 -14.38
C LEU A 172 1.07 23.60 -13.41
N GLU A 173 0.24 23.81 -12.41
CA GLU A 173 0.60 24.56 -11.21
C GLU A 173 1.18 23.58 -10.19
N LYS A 174 2.25 24.00 -9.51
CA LYS A 174 2.93 23.18 -8.52
C LYS A 174 2.82 23.81 -7.13
N ASN A 175 2.53 23.00 -6.12
CA ASN A 175 2.46 23.36 -4.70
C ASN A 175 1.48 24.51 -4.37
N ARG A 176 0.44 24.67 -5.19
CA ARG A 176 -0.67 25.58 -4.96
C ARG A 176 -1.93 24.80 -4.60
N THR A 177 -2.18 24.64 -3.31
CA THR A 177 -3.22 23.77 -2.75
C THR A 177 -4.58 24.45 -2.55
N ASP A 178 -4.76 25.72 -2.92
CA ASP A 178 -6.04 26.41 -2.76
C ASP A 178 -7.19 25.60 -3.36
N GLY A 179 -8.26 25.37 -2.56
CA GLY A 179 -9.42 24.59 -2.95
C GLY A 179 -9.27 23.08 -2.81
N PHE A 180 -8.09 22.55 -2.45
CA PHE A 180 -7.91 21.14 -2.24
C PHE A 180 -8.69 20.63 -1.02
N GLU A 181 -8.75 21.40 0.07
CA GLU A 181 -9.57 21.07 1.24
C GLU A 181 -11.04 20.88 0.87
N THR A 182 -11.56 21.71 -0.03
CA THR A 182 -12.93 21.57 -0.56
C THR A 182 -13.10 20.25 -1.32
N LEU A 183 -12.07 19.78 -2.03
CA LEU A 183 -12.10 18.48 -2.70
C LEU A 183 -12.07 17.32 -1.71
N ILE A 184 -11.30 17.42 -0.62
CA ILE A 184 -11.33 16.43 0.46
C ILE A 184 -12.77 16.27 0.94
N GLN A 185 -13.43 17.37 1.30
CA GLN A 185 -14.78 17.35 1.85
C GLN A 185 -15.85 16.87 0.86
N ARG A 186 -15.74 17.23 -0.41
CA ARG A 186 -16.82 16.99 -1.41
C ARG A 186 -16.64 15.70 -2.20
N HIS A 187 -15.40 15.25 -2.41
CA HIS A 187 -15.09 14.12 -3.30
C HIS A 187 -14.44 12.97 -2.56
N PHE A 188 -13.33 13.23 -1.88
CA PHE A 188 -12.54 12.16 -1.27
C PHE A 188 -13.22 11.56 -0.04
N SER A 189 -13.89 12.37 0.78
CA SER A 189 -14.64 11.89 1.95
C SER A 189 -15.75 10.89 1.60
N GLN A 190 -16.27 10.92 0.36
CA GLN A 190 -17.31 10.00 -0.09
C GLN A 190 -16.78 8.59 -0.40
N LYS A 191 -15.47 8.42 -0.47
CA LYS A 191 -14.82 7.12 -0.71
C LYS A 191 -14.37 6.53 0.63
N SER A 192 -14.90 5.37 1.00
CA SER A 192 -14.48 4.66 2.22
C SER A 192 -12.97 4.34 2.18
N LEU A 193 -12.32 4.35 3.34
CA LEU A 193 -10.88 4.13 3.50
C LEU A 193 -10.00 5.19 2.84
N THR A 194 -10.53 6.37 2.52
CA THR A 194 -9.68 7.52 2.18
C THR A 194 -9.10 8.09 3.47
N PRO A 195 -7.77 8.28 3.57
CA PRO A 195 -7.15 8.90 4.73
C PRO A 195 -7.65 10.33 4.92
N CYS A 196 -8.01 10.69 6.18
CA CYS A 196 -8.41 12.05 6.52
C CYS A 196 -7.21 12.99 6.62
N ASN A 197 -6.07 12.47 7.11
CA ASN A 197 -4.83 13.20 7.21
C ASN A 197 -4.00 13.00 5.93
N THR A 198 -3.78 14.09 5.21
CA THR A 198 -2.96 14.09 3.99
C THR A 198 -1.47 14.17 4.27
N ASP A 199 -1.05 14.39 5.53
CA ASP A 199 0.33 14.70 5.91
C ASP A 199 1.03 13.57 6.67
N TYR A 200 0.50 12.34 6.60
CA TYR A 200 1.29 11.19 7.05
C TYR A 200 2.64 11.13 6.34
N GLU A 201 3.70 10.94 7.10
CA GLU A 201 5.06 10.84 6.55
C GLU A 201 5.20 9.69 5.55
N GLY A 202 4.32 8.66 5.66
CA GLY A 202 4.22 7.57 4.73
C GLY A 202 3.88 7.97 3.29
N PHE A 203 3.29 9.16 3.07
CA PHE A 203 3.15 9.74 1.72
C PHE A 203 4.50 10.18 1.13
N GLY A 204 5.54 10.30 1.95
CA GLY A 204 6.85 10.77 1.57
C GLY A 204 6.92 12.29 1.35
N LYS A 205 8.11 12.75 0.95
CA LYS A 205 8.25 14.14 0.52
C LYS A 205 7.48 14.34 -0.78
N LYS A 206 6.39 15.09 -0.73
CA LYS A 206 5.43 15.20 -1.83
C LYS A 206 5.32 16.62 -2.37
N ASP A 207 5.09 16.71 -3.68
CA ASP A 207 4.68 17.92 -4.37
C ASP A 207 3.22 17.79 -4.82
N PHE A 208 2.50 18.90 -4.77
CA PHE A 208 1.13 18.98 -5.30
C PHE A 208 1.16 19.50 -6.73
N TYR A 209 0.48 18.82 -7.63
CA TYR A 209 0.31 19.20 -9.03
C TYR A 209 -1.15 19.43 -9.31
N CYS A 210 -1.50 20.52 -9.98
CA CYS A 210 -2.86 20.75 -10.39
C CYS A 210 -2.96 21.53 -11.70
N VAL A 211 -4.14 21.44 -12.30
CA VAL A 211 -4.60 22.32 -13.37
C VAL A 211 -5.95 22.91 -12.98
N ARG A 212 -6.15 24.18 -13.29
CA ARG A 212 -7.38 24.91 -12.98
C ARG A 212 -8.12 25.32 -14.25
N ASP A 213 -9.42 25.45 -14.11
CA ASP A 213 -10.26 26.04 -15.16
C ASP A 213 -10.18 27.57 -15.16
N ASN A 214 -10.91 28.19 -16.10
CA ASN A 214 -10.96 29.64 -16.24
C ASN A 214 -11.60 30.38 -15.04
N ARG A 215 -12.24 29.64 -14.13
CA ARG A 215 -12.83 30.15 -12.88
C ARG A 215 -11.88 29.93 -11.69
N GLY A 216 -10.68 29.43 -11.92
CA GLY A 216 -9.70 29.13 -10.87
C GLY A 216 -10.01 27.88 -10.07
N GLN A 217 -11.01 27.06 -10.46
CA GLN A 217 -11.33 25.84 -9.75
C GLN A 217 -10.45 24.68 -10.24
N ILE A 218 -10.08 23.79 -9.33
CA ILE A 218 -9.27 22.61 -9.67
C ILE A 218 -10.04 21.72 -10.65
N ALA A 219 -9.48 21.49 -11.82
CA ALA A 219 -9.99 20.58 -12.83
C ALA A 219 -9.34 19.19 -12.74
N ALA A 220 -8.05 19.14 -12.39
CA ALA A 220 -7.38 17.89 -12.02
C ALA A 220 -6.27 18.19 -11.02
N CYS A 221 -6.00 17.27 -10.10
CA CYS A 221 -4.89 17.37 -9.18
C CYS A 221 -4.42 16.00 -8.66
N CYS A 222 -3.21 15.97 -8.13
CA CYS A 222 -2.68 14.88 -7.30
C CYS A 222 -1.48 15.36 -6.50
N PHE A 223 -1.13 14.58 -5.47
CA PHE A 223 0.22 14.62 -4.90
C PHE A 223 1.10 13.56 -5.57
N ILE A 224 2.39 13.84 -5.66
CA ILE A 224 3.42 12.85 -6.04
C ILE A 224 4.49 12.89 -4.96
N GLY A 225 4.65 11.78 -4.23
CA GLY A 225 5.55 11.65 -3.10
C GLY A 225 6.71 10.71 -3.36
N ASP A 226 7.88 11.02 -2.78
CA ASP A 226 9.05 10.15 -2.70
C ASP A 226 9.04 9.42 -1.36
N GLN A 227 8.80 8.11 -1.40
CA GLN A 227 8.73 7.26 -0.22
C GLN A 227 10.03 6.51 0.08
N SER A 228 11.11 6.81 -0.62
CA SER A 228 12.34 6.00 -0.60
C SER A 228 12.94 5.77 0.78
N TRP A 229 12.66 6.65 1.77
CA TRP A 229 13.12 6.48 3.14
C TRP A 229 12.25 5.51 3.97
N THR A 230 10.96 5.34 3.63
CA THR A 230 10.05 4.42 4.34
C THR A 230 9.89 3.08 3.64
N LYS A 231 9.67 3.13 2.34
CA LYS A 231 9.33 1.96 1.51
C LYS A 231 10.00 2.05 0.15
N TYR A 232 10.57 0.95 -0.30
CA TYR A 232 11.14 0.89 -1.63
C TYR A 232 11.11 -0.53 -2.19
N TYR A 233 11.24 -0.61 -3.50
CA TYR A 233 11.26 -1.86 -4.23
C TYR A 233 12.66 -2.08 -4.81
N LYS A 234 13.11 -3.33 -4.76
CA LYS A 234 14.37 -3.77 -5.39
C LYS A 234 14.05 -4.81 -6.46
N MET A 235 14.55 -4.59 -7.67
CA MET A 235 14.45 -5.58 -8.73
C MET A 235 15.39 -6.74 -8.44
N CYS A 236 14.83 -7.96 -8.31
CA CYS A 236 15.64 -9.16 -8.08
C CYS A 236 15.99 -9.86 -9.39
N SER A 237 14.99 -10.15 -10.22
CA SER A 237 15.19 -10.84 -11.50
C SER A 237 13.96 -10.72 -12.41
N TYR A 238 14.17 -11.04 -13.68
CA TYR A 238 13.12 -11.17 -14.69
C TYR A 238 12.98 -12.61 -15.15
N THR A 239 11.75 -13.06 -15.41
CA THR A 239 11.44 -14.40 -15.92
C THR A 239 10.57 -14.34 -17.17
N GLY A 240 10.56 -15.42 -17.96
CA GLY A 240 9.74 -15.51 -19.17
C GLY A 240 9.98 -14.37 -20.16
N VAL A 241 8.91 -13.83 -20.71
CA VAL A 241 8.95 -12.74 -21.71
C VAL A 241 9.62 -11.47 -21.16
N TYR A 242 9.46 -11.19 -19.87
CA TYR A 242 10.06 -10.01 -19.24
C TYR A 242 11.59 -10.03 -19.25
N LYS A 243 12.22 -11.22 -19.28
CA LYS A 243 13.68 -11.35 -19.43
C LYS A 243 14.16 -10.80 -20.76
N LEU A 244 13.39 -10.99 -21.83
CA LEU A 244 13.71 -10.44 -23.16
C LEU A 244 13.40 -8.94 -23.23
N VAL A 245 12.22 -8.55 -22.75
CA VAL A 245 11.75 -7.16 -22.82
C VAL A 245 12.58 -6.23 -21.94
N SER A 246 13.15 -6.71 -20.82
CA SER A 246 13.99 -5.90 -19.92
C SER A 246 15.26 -5.35 -20.56
N HIS A 247 15.70 -5.92 -21.70
CA HIS A 247 16.85 -5.42 -22.46
C HIS A 247 16.48 -4.37 -23.53
N LEU A 248 15.18 -4.14 -23.74
CA LEU A 248 14.70 -3.17 -24.72
C LEU A 248 14.58 -1.78 -24.12
N PRO A 249 14.78 -0.71 -24.90
CA PRO A 249 14.61 0.66 -24.44
C PRO A 249 13.11 1.03 -24.37
N THR A 250 12.36 0.36 -23.50
CA THR A 250 10.89 0.50 -23.39
C THR A 250 10.45 1.92 -23.08
N GLY A 251 11.28 2.71 -22.41
CA GLY A 251 11.03 4.13 -22.17
C GLY A 251 10.85 4.95 -23.45
N LEU A 252 11.54 4.61 -24.56
CA LEU A 252 11.34 5.26 -25.86
C LEU A 252 9.95 4.99 -26.44
N LEU A 253 9.37 3.84 -26.08
CA LEU A 253 8.01 3.45 -26.47
C LEU A 253 6.95 4.01 -25.51
N GLY A 254 7.34 4.77 -24.46
CA GLY A 254 6.45 5.35 -23.46
C GLY A 254 6.00 4.38 -22.37
N TYR A 255 6.57 3.18 -22.29
CA TYR A 255 6.41 2.28 -21.15
C TYR A 255 7.42 2.61 -20.05
N PRO A 256 7.20 2.15 -18.81
CA PRO A 256 8.24 2.20 -17.78
C PRO A 256 9.54 1.55 -18.27
N SER A 257 10.66 2.16 -17.91
CA SER A 257 11.97 1.53 -18.12
C SER A 257 12.16 0.42 -17.09
N PHE A 258 12.70 -0.71 -17.53
CA PHE A 258 12.97 -1.85 -16.65
C PHE A 258 14.30 -1.65 -15.91
N PRO A 259 14.31 -1.61 -14.55
CA PRO A 259 15.54 -1.51 -13.76
C PRO A 259 16.41 -2.75 -13.95
N LYS A 260 17.73 -2.62 -13.78
CA LYS A 260 18.61 -3.80 -13.77
C LYS A 260 18.37 -4.65 -12.52
N SER A 261 18.65 -5.96 -12.64
CA SER A 261 18.64 -6.83 -11.46
C SER A 261 19.60 -6.32 -10.40
N GLY A 262 19.14 -6.24 -9.16
CA GLY A 262 19.87 -5.69 -8.00
C GLY A 262 19.64 -4.20 -7.76
N GLU A 263 19.05 -3.46 -8.70
CA GLU A 263 18.80 -2.02 -8.55
C GLU A 263 17.55 -1.74 -7.71
N ILE A 264 17.61 -0.66 -6.91
CA ILE A 264 16.45 -0.07 -6.27
C ILE A 264 15.61 0.66 -7.33
N ILE A 265 14.31 0.41 -7.32
CA ILE A 265 13.37 1.04 -8.24
C ILE A 265 13.07 2.44 -7.73
N ARG A 266 13.62 3.47 -8.37
CA ARG A 266 13.29 4.85 -8.07
C ARG A 266 11.89 5.15 -8.60
N SER A 267 10.94 5.43 -7.69
CA SER A 267 9.55 5.72 -8.03
C SER A 267 8.97 6.82 -7.17
N GLY A 268 8.03 7.56 -7.75
CA GLY A 268 7.13 8.41 -7.00
C GLY A 268 5.75 7.72 -6.87
N VAL A 269 4.99 8.05 -5.84
CA VAL A 269 3.64 7.51 -5.65
C VAL A 269 2.62 8.63 -5.75
N ILE A 270 1.63 8.43 -6.61
CA ILE A 270 0.52 9.35 -6.82
C ILE A 270 -0.53 9.09 -5.73
N SER A 271 -0.95 10.15 -5.05
CA SER A 271 -2.00 10.14 -4.03
C SER A 271 -3.03 11.21 -4.32
N TYR A 272 -4.27 10.99 -3.88
CA TYR A 272 -5.39 11.92 -4.04
C TYR A 272 -5.58 12.39 -5.49
N LEU A 273 -5.55 11.44 -6.42
CA LEU A 273 -5.81 11.75 -7.83
C LEU A 273 -7.29 12.13 -8.01
N TYR A 274 -7.50 13.36 -8.43
CA TYR A 274 -8.80 13.90 -8.82
C TYR A 274 -8.77 14.37 -10.27
N VAL A 275 -9.82 14.06 -11.00
CA VAL A 275 -10.09 14.60 -12.34
C VAL A 275 -11.57 14.90 -12.42
N ARG A 276 -11.92 16.14 -12.71
CA ARG A 276 -13.31 16.58 -12.81
C ARG A 276 -14.06 15.72 -13.83
N ASP A 277 -15.28 15.32 -13.47
CA ASP A 277 -16.17 14.52 -14.28
C ASP A 277 -15.56 13.20 -14.79
N ASN A 278 -14.44 12.77 -14.16
CA ASN A 278 -13.64 11.62 -14.59
C ASN A 278 -13.22 11.69 -16.07
N ASP A 279 -13.02 12.90 -16.61
CA ASP A 279 -12.65 13.12 -18.01
C ASP A 279 -11.34 12.38 -18.34
N ALA A 280 -11.46 11.34 -19.17
CA ALA A 280 -10.34 10.48 -19.54
C ALA A 280 -9.28 11.22 -20.36
N ALA A 281 -9.65 12.19 -21.18
CA ALA A 281 -8.70 12.95 -21.98
C ALA A 281 -7.89 13.91 -21.09
N LEU A 282 -8.56 14.59 -20.15
CA LEU A 282 -7.91 15.43 -19.14
C LEU A 282 -7.00 14.59 -18.25
N CYS A 283 -7.49 13.45 -17.75
CA CYS A 283 -6.70 12.52 -16.92
C CYS A 283 -5.39 12.13 -17.61
N ARG A 284 -5.45 11.70 -18.85
CA ARG A 284 -4.26 11.31 -19.63
C ARG A 284 -3.26 12.44 -19.80
N ARG A 285 -3.74 13.62 -20.20
CA ARG A 285 -2.87 14.80 -20.40
C ARG A 285 -2.25 15.25 -19.09
N PHE A 286 -3.04 15.27 -18.02
CA PHE A 286 -2.60 15.65 -16.68
C PHE A 286 -1.53 14.71 -16.16
N LEU A 287 -1.79 13.40 -16.14
CA LEU A 287 -0.85 12.40 -15.62
C LEU A 287 0.46 12.35 -16.42
N LEU A 288 0.41 12.46 -17.74
CA LEU A 288 1.62 12.52 -18.55
C LEU A 288 2.46 13.76 -18.27
N SER A 289 1.81 14.91 -18.03
CA SER A 289 2.51 16.14 -17.66
C SER A 289 3.06 16.08 -16.23
N ALA A 290 2.30 15.56 -15.28
CA ALA A 290 2.74 15.40 -13.90
C ALA A 290 3.91 14.41 -13.80
N ALA A 291 3.87 13.30 -14.55
CA ALA A 291 4.99 12.36 -14.64
C ALA A 291 6.25 13.00 -15.24
N HIS A 292 6.10 13.89 -16.21
CA HIS A 292 7.22 14.65 -16.79
C HIS A 292 7.83 15.62 -15.78
N GLU A 293 6.99 16.43 -15.13
CA GLU A 293 7.44 17.50 -14.23
C GLU A 293 7.97 16.96 -12.88
N SER A 294 7.47 15.82 -12.41
CA SER A 294 7.95 15.17 -11.19
C SER A 294 9.38 14.65 -11.29
N GLY A 295 9.85 14.36 -12.51
CA GLY A 295 11.20 13.84 -12.77
C GLY A 295 11.42 12.39 -12.30
N PHE A 296 10.38 11.70 -11.81
CA PHE A 296 10.49 10.27 -11.50
C PHE A 296 10.50 9.41 -12.77
N PRO A 297 11.36 8.39 -12.85
CA PRO A 297 11.37 7.45 -13.97
C PRO A 297 10.14 6.53 -13.97
N LEU A 298 9.51 6.37 -12.81
CA LEU A 298 8.35 5.54 -12.58
C LEU A 298 7.40 6.23 -11.60
N LEU A 299 6.11 6.26 -11.91
CA LEU A 299 5.06 6.65 -10.98
C LEU A 299 4.13 5.47 -10.72
N LEU A 300 3.73 5.32 -9.47
CA LEU A 300 2.76 4.33 -9.03
C LEU A 300 1.45 5.03 -8.70
N TRP A 301 0.34 4.50 -9.18
CA TRP A 301 -1.00 4.90 -8.78
C TRP A 301 -1.87 3.66 -8.60
N GLY A 302 -2.71 3.65 -7.58
CA GLY A 302 -3.62 2.56 -7.31
C GLY A 302 -5.07 2.98 -7.40
N GLY A 303 -5.90 2.09 -7.93
CA GLY A 303 -7.33 2.29 -8.02
C GLY A 303 -8.11 1.01 -7.74
N PHE A 304 -9.27 1.17 -7.12
CA PHE A 304 -10.18 0.08 -6.82
C PHE A 304 -11.07 -0.22 -8.04
N ASP A 305 -11.49 -1.46 -8.19
CA ASP A 305 -12.40 -1.87 -9.25
C ASP A 305 -13.68 -1.02 -9.25
N GLY A 306 -14.04 -0.54 -10.42
CA GLY A 306 -15.18 0.35 -10.60
C GLY A 306 -14.83 1.85 -10.49
N ASP A 307 -13.59 2.23 -10.09
CA ASP A 307 -13.17 3.63 -10.20
C ASP A 307 -13.01 4.01 -11.69
N PRO A 308 -13.75 5.02 -12.18
CA PRO A 308 -13.69 5.43 -13.59
C PRO A 308 -12.28 5.80 -14.06
N LEU A 309 -11.42 6.29 -13.16
CA LEU A 309 -10.04 6.65 -13.46
C LEU A 309 -9.17 5.43 -13.79
N CYS A 310 -9.51 4.23 -13.30
CA CYS A 310 -8.80 2.99 -13.66
C CYS A 310 -8.80 2.73 -15.17
N THR A 311 -9.91 3.02 -15.85
CA THR A 311 -10.00 2.90 -17.32
C THR A 311 -9.13 3.93 -18.02
N ALA A 312 -9.17 5.18 -17.56
CA ALA A 312 -8.38 6.27 -18.14
C ALA A 312 -6.86 6.02 -17.97
N VAL A 313 -6.42 5.69 -16.75
CA VAL A 313 -5.02 5.36 -16.44
C VAL A 313 -4.60 4.08 -17.13
N GLY A 314 -5.46 3.07 -17.16
CA GLY A 314 -5.22 1.80 -17.84
C GLY A 314 -5.04 1.90 -19.35
N SER A 315 -5.53 2.99 -19.97
CA SER A 315 -5.32 3.29 -21.39
C SER A 315 -3.94 3.88 -21.69
N LEU A 316 -3.20 4.32 -20.67
CA LEU A 316 -1.79 4.69 -20.78
C LEU A 316 -0.94 3.41 -20.91
N ARG A 317 0.30 3.60 -21.39
CA ARG A 317 1.27 2.49 -21.48
C ARG A 317 1.82 2.17 -20.11
N THR A 318 1.11 1.31 -19.36
CA THR A 318 1.41 0.97 -17.98
C THR A 318 1.77 -0.50 -17.81
N VAL A 319 2.61 -0.80 -16.83
CA VAL A 319 2.71 -2.14 -16.24
C VAL A 319 1.74 -2.18 -15.06
N LYS A 320 1.08 -3.31 -14.83
CA LYS A 320 0.02 -3.45 -13.80
C LYS A 320 0.30 -4.65 -12.92
N TYR A 321 -0.07 -4.52 -11.65
CA TYR A 321 -0.21 -5.66 -10.75
C TYR A 321 -1.45 -5.49 -9.89
N GLY A 322 -2.04 -6.61 -9.48
CA GLY A 322 -3.29 -6.63 -8.75
C GLY A 322 -3.11 -7.08 -7.31
N SER A 323 -4.02 -6.61 -6.49
CA SER A 323 -4.21 -7.03 -5.11
C SER A 323 -5.69 -7.20 -4.82
N ARG A 324 -6.02 -8.07 -3.88
CA ARG A 324 -7.36 -8.22 -3.34
C ARG A 324 -7.48 -7.41 -2.08
N LEU A 325 -8.52 -6.59 -1.99
CA LEU A 325 -8.88 -5.87 -0.77
C LEU A 325 -9.85 -6.73 0.05
N TYR A 326 -9.57 -6.87 1.34
CA TYR A 326 -10.40 -7.60 2.29
C TYR A 326 -10.72 -6.74 3.51
N GLU A 327 -11.95 -6.79 3.95
CA GLU A 327 -12.32 -6.43 5.32
C GLU A 327 -12.02 -7.63 6.23
N VAL A 328 -11.46 -7.35 7.41
CA VAL A 328 -11.08 -8.36 8.40
C VAL A 328 -12.02 -8.27 9.59
N LEU A 329 -12.84 -9.30 9.78
CA LEU A 329 -13.90 -9.32 10.77
C LEU A 329 -13.52 -10.24 11.92
N TRP A 330 -13.52 -9.67 13.13
CA TRP A 330 -13.15 -10.37 14.35
C TRP A 330 -14.39 -10.90 15.09
N ASN A 331 -14.27 -12.07 15.73
CA ASN A 331 -15.25 -12.59 16.72
C ASN A 331 -16.70 -12.67 16.23
N GLY A 332 -16.93 -13.05 14.97
CA GLY A 332 -18.29 -13.26 14.44
C GLY A 332 -19.04 -11.96 14.15
N ASN A 333 -18.39 -10.79 14.20
CA ASN A 333 -18.97 -9.56 13.67
C ASN A 333 -19.18 -9.73 12.17
N THR A 334 -20.44 -9.64 11.74
CA THR A 334 -20.83 -9.83 10.33
C THR A 334 -21.15 -8.51 9.62
N ASP A 335 -21.22 -7.41 10.38
CA ASP A 335 -21.62 -6.11 9.84
C ASP A 335 -20.45 -5.43 9.13
N SER A 336 -20.54 -5.34 7.81
CA SER A 336 -19.56 -4.56 7.03
C SER A 336 -19.76 -3.08 7.28
N ARG A 337 -18.67 -2.39 7.59
CA ARG A 337 -18.63 -0.93 7.72
C ARG A 337 -17.97 -0.27 6.52
N ILE A 338 -17.28 -1.05 5.68
CA ILE A 338 -16.66 -0.56 4.47
C ILE A 338 -17.67 -0.71 3.33
N ILE A 339 -18.34 0.38 3.00
CA ILE A 339 -19.43 0.41 2.01
C ILE A 339 -19.06 1.36 0.88
N GLY A 340 -19.46 1.00 -0.34
CA GLY A 340 -19.32 1.85 -1.52
C GLY A 340 -17.91 1.85 -2.12
N ALA A 341 -17.63 2.90 -2.88
CA ALA A 341 -16.31 3.08 -3.49
C ALA A 341 -15.23 3.25 -2.41
N THR A 342 -14.04 2.71 -2.65
CA THR A 342 -12.90 2.85 -1.74
C THR A 342 -11.89 3.85 -2.26
N GLY A 343 -11.32 4.64 -1.33
CA GLY A 343 -10.27 5.62 -1.58
C GLY A 343 -8.93 5.21 -0.99
N VAL A 344 -8.65 3.91 -0.96
CA VAL A 344 -7.38 3.36 -0.47
C VAL A 344 -6.22 3.95 -1.27
N GLU A 345 -5.27 4.55 -0.59
CA GLU A 345 -4.10 5.17 -1.20
C GLU A 345 -2.92 4.18 -1.30
N ALA A 346 -2.41 3.97 -2.53
CA ALA A 346 -1.28 3.07 -2.76
C ALA A 346 -0.04 3.44 -1.95
N ALA A 347 0.10 4.69 -1.60
CA ALA A 347 1.20 5.20 -0.79
C ALA A 347 1.21 4.65 0.65
N LEU A 348 0.07 4.25 1.17
CA LEU A 348 -0.08 3.79 2.56
C LEU A 348 -0.33 2.27 2.68
N LEU A 349 -0.11 1.51 1.60
CA LEU A 349 -0.23 0.05 1.56
C LEU A 349 1.09 -0.67 1.82
#